data_f37a223259c027e692b762c3c59c08a6
#
_entry.id   f37a223259c027e692b762c3c59c08a6
#
_cell.length_a   1.000
_cell.length_b   1.000
_cell.length_c   1.000
_cell.angle_alpha   90.00
_cell.angle_beta   90.00
_cell.angle_gamma   90.00
#
_symmetry.space_group_name_H-M   'P 1'
#
loop_
_entity.id
_entity.type
_entity.pdbx_description
1 polymer ?
#
loop_
_entity_poly.entity_id
_entity_poly.type
_entity_poly.pdbx_seq_one_letter_code
_entity_poly.pdbx_strand_id
1 'polypeptide(L)'
;MGKNLYQKIFESHTVAKLPSGQCQLFIGLHLCHEVTSPQAFAMLREEGQKVLFPERTFATVDHIIPTTLPERNRPLQDSISEEMFAHIEKNTKDFGVRFFGPATQEQGVIHIVGPEEGVT
;
A
#
# COMPACT_ATOMS: atom_id res chain seq x y z
N MET A 1 -35.68 -0.73 3.94
CA MET A 1 -34.96 -0.39 2.69
C MET A 1 -33.72 -1.25 2.57
N GLY A 2 -33.36 -1.73 1.36
CA GLY A 2 -32.12 -2.45 1.16
C GLY A 2 -30.92 -1.52 1.28
N LYS A 3 -29.77 -2.05 1.78
CA LYS A 3 -28.51 -1.32 1.89
C LYS A 3 -27.76 -1.39 0.57
N ASN A 4 -27.15 -0.30 0.13
CA ASN A 4 -26.21 -0.29 -0.98
C ASN A 4 -24.85 -0.90 -0.56
N LEU A 5 -23.95 -1.13 -1.53
CA LEU A 5 -22.66 -1.77 -1.27
C LEU A 5 -21.81 -0.97 -0.26
N TYR A 6 -21.74 0.35 -0.41
CA TYR A 6 -21.01 1.22 0.52
C TYR A 6 -21.53 1.03 1.96
N GLN A 7 -22.84 1.09 2.16
CA GLN A 7 -23.42 0.91 3.50
C GLN A 7 -23.09 -0.45 4.11
N LYS A 8 -23.11 -1.51 3.30
CA LYS A 8 -22.77 -2.86 3.77
C LYS A 8 -21.31 -2.96 4.21
N ILE A 9 -20.38 -2.43 3.41
CA ILE A 9 -18.95 -2.44 3.72
C ILE A 9 -18.66 -1.55 4.93
N PHE A 10 -19.16 -0.32 4.94
CA PHE A 10 -18.96 0.62 6.03
C PHE A 10 -19.44 0.06 7.38
N GLU A 11 -20.63 -0.52 7.41
CA GLU A 11 -21.17 -1.11 8.63
C GLU A 11 -20.38 -2.35 9.08
N SER A 12 -19.96 -3.21 8.15
CA SER A 12 -19.16 -4.40 8.49
C SER A 12 -17.78 -4.05 9.06
N HIS A 13 -17.24 -2.88 8.73
CA HIS A 13 -15.96 -2.39 9.24
C HIS A 13 -16.10 -1.45 10.46
N THR A 14 -17.32 -1.06 10.81
CA THR A 14 -17.54 -0.20 11.97
C THR A 14 -17.38 -0.98 13.27
N VAL A 15 -16.35 -0.64 14.04
CA VAL A 15 -16.06 -1.23 15.36
C VAL A 15 -16.85 -0.52 16.47
N ALA A 16 -16.92 0.80 16.40
CA ALA A 16 -17.62 1.60 17.39
C ALA A 16 -18.11 2.93 16.78
N LYS A 17 -19.19 3.43 17.34
CA LYS A 17 -19.67 4.78 17.07
C LYS A 17 -19.34 5.66 18.27
N LEU A 18 -18.54 6.70 18.04
CA LEU A 18 -18.06 7.59 19.09
C LEU A 18 -19.15 8.61 19.50
N PRO A 19 -19.06 9.18 20.73
CA PRO A 19 -19.99 10.23 21.16
C PRO A 19 -20.00 11.47 20.25
N SER A 20 -18.92 11.74 19.54
CA SER A 20 -18.82 12.81 18.54
C SER A 20 -19.65 12.56 17.27
N GLY A 21 -20.22 11.36 17.10
CA GLY A 21 -20.91 10.91 15.89
C GLY A 21 -20.00 10.26 14.84
N GLN A 22 -18.69 10.30 15.05
CA GLN A 22 -17.71 9.61 14.19
C GLN A 22 -17.78 8.10 14.37
N CYS A 23 -17.41 7.34 13.33
CA CYS A 23 -17.27 5.90 13.41
C CYS A 23 -15.79 5.51 13.43
N GLN A 24 -15.45 4.62 14.36
CA GLN A 24 -14.16 3.95 14.35
C GLN A 24 -14.25 2.75 13.43
N LEU A 25 -13.39 2.72 12.41
CA LEU A 25 -13.36 1.64 11.43
C LEU A 25 -12.17 0.71 11.67
N PHE A 26 -12.41 -0.58 11.44
CA PHE A 26 -11.34 -1.56 11.36
C PHE A 26 -10.68 -1.53 9.98
N ILE A 27 -9.37 -1.38 9.95
CA ILE A 27 -8.57 -1.44 8.71
C ILE A 27 -7.93 -2.82 8.65
N GLY A 28 -8.49 -3.68 7.80
CA GLY A 28 -8.06 -5.08 7.66
C GLY A 28 -6.81 -5.26 6.81
N LEU A 29 -6.70 -4.47 5.76
CA LEU A 29 -5.57 -4.48 4.83
C LEU A 29 -5.05 -3.08 4.59
N HIS A 30 -3.74 -2.96 4.41
CA HIS A 30 -3.06 -1.71 4.08
C HIS A 30 -2.25 -1.91 2.80
N LEU A 31 -2.50 -1.08 1.80
CA LEU A 31 -1.73 -1.05 0.56
C LEU A 31 -0.99 0.27 0.47
N CYS A 32 0.32 0.21 0.34
CA CYS A 32 1.19 1.37 0.18
C CYS A 32 1.91 1.37 -1.16
N HIS A 33 2.42 2.53 -1.56
CA HIS A 33 3.17 2.70 -2.79
C HIS A 33 4.43 3.55 -2.55
N GLU A 34 5.25 3.67 -3.56
CA GLU A 34 6.61 4.21 -3.49
C GLU A 34 6.70 5.71 -3.18
N VAL A 35 5.65 6.50 -3.48
CA VAL A 35 5.74 7.97 -3.35
C VAL A 35 5.60 8.44 -1.90
N THR A 36 4.63 7.92 -1.16
CA THR A 36 4.31 8.40 0.19
C THR A 36 4.84 7.50 1.32
N SER A 37 5.12 6.25 1.04
CA SER A 37 5.59 5.29 2.05
C SER A 37 6.99 5.55 2.60
N PRO A 38 7.96 6.16 1.89
CA PRO A 38 9.31 6.35 2.41
C PRO A 38 9.35 7.10 3.74
N GLN A 39 8.53 8.12 3.90
CA GLN A 39 8.47 8.93 5.14
C GLN A 39 7.94 8.10 6.32
N ALA A 40 6.92 7.28 6.09
CA ALA A 40 6.37 6.40 7.12
C ALA A 40 7.41 5.36 7.58
N PHE A 41 8.11 4.73 6.65
CA PHE A 41 9.17 3.77 6.98
C PHE A 41 10.38 4.44 7.65
N ALA A 42 10.73 5.68 7.29
CA ALA A 42 11.78 6.44 7.97
C ALA A 42 11.40 6.69 9.43
N MET A 43 10.20 7.16 9.69
CA MET A 43 9.69 7.37 11.05
C MET A 43 9.71 6.08 11.88
N LEU A 44 9.26 4.97 11.32
CA LEU A 44 9.32 3.67 12.02
C LEU A 44 10.76 3.30 12.42
N ARG A 45 11.74 3.55 11.54
CA ARG A 45 13.17 3.30 11.87
C ARG A 45 13.68 4.23 12.97
N GLU A 46 13.39 5.52 12.88
CA GLU A 46 13.82 6.51 13.87
C GLU A 46 13.28 6.19 15.27
N GLU A 47 12.04 5.72 15.35
CA GLU A 47 11.40 5.36 16.61
C GLU A 47 11.68 3.91 17.05
N GLY A 48 12.42 3.13 16.25
CA GLY A 48 12.69 1.72 16.53
C GLY A 48 11.44 0.84 16.48
N GLN A 49 10.41 1.29 15.76
CA GLN A 49 9.14 0.59 15.61
C GLN A 49 9.15 -0.39 14.42
N LYS A 50 8.18 -1.29 14.42
CA LYS A 50 7.96 -2.27 13.35
C LYS A 50 6.59 -2.05 12.72
N VAL A 51 6.40 -2.56 11.52
CA VAL A 51 5.04 -2.72 10.97
C VAL A 51 4.30 -3.74 11.83
N LEU A 52 3.17 -3.35 12.38
CA LEU A 52 2.45 -4.15 13.38
C LEU A 52 1.86 -5.44 12.77
N PHE A 53 1.34 -5.32 11.54
CA PHE A 53 0.73 -6.44 10.80
C PHE A 53 1.32 -6.52 9.39
N PRO A 54 2.57 -6.98 9.23
CA PRO A 54 3.21 -7.05 7.92
C PRO A 54 2.48 -8.01 6.97
N GLU A 55 1.79 -9.04 7.50
CA GLU A 55 0.98 -9.99 6.74
C GLU A 55 -0.29 -9.37 6.15
N ARG A 56 -0.68 -8.18 6.63
CA ARG A 56 -1.84 -7.40 6.16
C ARG A 56 -1.42 -6.09 5.52
N THR A 57 -0.13 -5.94 5.24
CA THR A 57 0.43 -4.76 4.59
C THR A 57 1.08 -5.19 3.29
N PHE A 58 0.63 -4.61 2.19
CA PHE A 58 1.16 -4.85 0.86
C PHE A 58 1.75 -3.57 0.30
N ALA A 59 2.69 -3.70 -0.60
CA ALA A 59 3.28 -2.57 -1.31
C ALA A 59 3.35 -2.86 -2.80
N THR A 60 3.12 -1.84 -3.62
CA THR A 60 3.30 -1.88 -5.06
C THR A 60 4.04 -0.64 -5.56
N VAL A 61 4.43 -0.64 -6.82
CA VAL A 61 4.96 0.52 -7.53
C VAL A 61 4.07 0.79 -8.73
N ASP A 62 3.53 1.98 -8.85
CA ASP A 62 2.62 2.34 -9.92
C ASP A 62 2.74 3.79 -10.41
N HIS A 63 3.37 4.67 -9.63
CA HIS A 63 3.49 6.09 -10.02
C HIS A 63 4.73 6.37 -10.86
N ILE A 64 5.82 5.65 -10.64
CA ILE A 64 7.12 5.91 -11.25
C ILE A 64 7.52 4.86 -12.28
N ILE A 65 6.75 3.80 -12.42
CA ILE A 65 7.04 2.72 -13.37
C ILE A 65 6.49 3.08 -14.74
N PRO A 66 7.34 3.07 -15.79
CA PRO A 66 6.87 3.27 -17.16
C PRO A 66 5.85 2.21 -17.58
N THR A 67 4.92 2.60 -18.44
CA THR A 67 3.88 1.69 -18.96
C THR A 67 4.42 0.77 -20.06
N THR A 68 5.50 1.15 -20.69
CA THR A 68 6.15 0.34 -21.76
C THR A 68 7.15 -0.62 -21.16
N LEU A 69 7.12 -1.88 -21.57
CA LEU A 69 7.98 -2.93 -21.05
C LEU A 69 9.49 -2.63 -21.17
N PRO A 70 10.02 -2.11 -22.30
CA PRO A 70 11.43 -1.80 -22.42
C PRO A 70 11.91 -0.74 -21.41
N GLU A 71 11.05 0.23 -21.08
CA GLU A 71 11.40 1.31 -20.17
C GLU A 71 11.30 0.92 -18.68
N ARG A 72 10.73 -0.25 -18.39
CA ARG A 72 10.71 -0.82 -17.04
C ARG A 72 12.02 -1.43 -16.59
N ASN A 73 13.00 -1.59 -17.52
CA ASN A 73 14.31 -2.11 -17.19
C ASN A 73 15.04 -1.14 -16.25
N ARG A 74 15.66 -1.70 -15.23
CA ARG A 74 16.46 -0.93 -14.28
C ARG A 74 17.92 -0.82 -14.70
N PRO A 75 18.60 0.31 -14.38
CA PRO A 75 18.05 1.46 -13.67
C PRO A 75 17.03 2.24 -14.53
N LEU A 76 16.02 2.84 -13.86
CA LEU A 76 15.06 3.71 -14.52
C LEU A 76 15.79 4.94 -15.07
N GLN A 77 15.25 5.54 -16.15
CA GLN A 77 15.87 6.70 -16.78
C GLN A 77 15.90 7.94 -15.87
N ASP A 78 14.83 8.13 -15.09
CA ASP A 78 14.77 9.18 -14.09
C ASP A 78 15.40 8.73 -12.77
N SER A 79 16.43 9.44 -12.32
CA SER A 79 17.16 9.10 -11.09
C SER A 79 16.33 9.19 -9.81
N ILE A 80 15.36 10.10 -9.76
CA ILE A 80 14.45 10.25 -8.60
C ILE A 80 13.52 9.04 -8.54
N SER A 81 12.98 8.63 -9.67
CA SER A 81 12.16 7.42 -9.76
C SER A 81 12.93 6.17 -9.37
N GLU A 82 14.19 6.05 -9.80
CA GLU A 82 15.06 4.94 -9.41
C GLU A 82 15.33 4.92 -7.90
N GLU A 83 15.56 6.08 -7.29
CA GLU A 83 15.74 6.20 -5.84
C GLU A 83 14.48 5.81 -5.08
N MET A 84 13.30 6.28 -5.49
CA MET A 84 12.02 5.91 -4.90
C MET A 84 11.78 4.40 -4.98
N PHE A 85 12.10 3.81 -6.12
CA PHE A 85 11.99 2.36 -6.31
C PHE A 85 12.93 1.60 -5.37
N ALA A 86 14.19 2.01 -5.28
CA ALA A 86 15.15 1.39 -4.37
C ALA A 86 14.71 1.50 -2.90
N HIS A 87 14.11 2.63 -2.53
CA HIS A 87 13.59 2.84 -1.18
C HIS A 87 12.44 1.88 -0.85
N ILE A 88 11.43 1.73 -1.72
CA ILE A 88 10.32 0.82 -1.42
C ILE A 88 10.78 -0.63 -1.39
N GLU A 89 11.66 -1.03 -2.29
CA GLU A 89 12.23 -2.38 -2.33
C GLU A 89 12.99 -2.70 -1.03
N LYS A 90 13.84 -1.77 -0.57
CA LYS A 90 14.55 -1.89 0.70
C LYS A 90 13.59 -1.90 1.89
N ASN A 91 12.65 -0.97 1.93
CA ASN A 91 11.72 -0.80 3.03
C ASN A 91 10.85 -2.04 3.23
N THR A 92 10.27 -2.55 2.15
CA THR A 92 9.42 -3.76 2.20
C THR A 92 10.19 -4.97 2.69
N LYS A 93 11.44 -5.12 2.29
CA LYS A 93 12.34 -6.18 2.75
C LYS A 93 12.66 -6.03 4.24
N ASP A 94 13.05 -4.83 4.68
CA ASP A 94 13.45 -4.55 6.07
C ASP A 94 12.29 -4.78 7.06
N PHE A 95 11.08 -4.44 6.65
CA PHE A 95 9.87 -4.51 7.49
C PHE A 95 9.01 -5.76 7.26
N GLY A 96 9.41 -6.66 6.36
CA GLY A 96 8.69 -7.91 6.08
C GLY A 96 7.36 -7.71 5.38
N VAL A 97 7.21 -6.63 4.63
CA VAL A 97 6.00 -6.30 3.87
C VAL A 97 6.03 -6.99 2.50
N ARG A 98 4.92 -7.59 2.09
CA ARG A 98 4.79 -8.21 0.77
C ARG A 98 4.85 -7.14 -0.32
N PHE A 99 5.74 -7.33 -1.29
CA PHE A 99 5.98 -6.36 -2.36
C PHE A 99 5.61 -6.92 -3.73
N PHE A 100 4.69 -6.23 -4.39
CA PHE A 100 4.29 -6.48 -5.78
C PHE A 100 5.15 -5.61 -6.72
N GLY A 101 6.36 -6.06 -6.95
CA GLY A 101 7.31 -5.38 -7.84
C GLY A 101 7.08 -5.71 -9.31
N PRO A 102 7.79 -5.04 -10.25
CA PRO A 102 7.58 -5.19 -11.69
C PRO A 102 7.79 -6.61 -12.25
N ALA A 103 8.46 -7.46 -11.49
CA ALA A 103 8.67 -8.87 -11.86
C ALA A 103 7.52 -9.80 -11.41
N THR A 104 6.57 -9.31 -10.63
CA THR A 104 5.42 -10.10 -10.17
C THR A 104 4.22 -9.89 -11.09
N GLN A 105 3.32 -10.88 -11.12
CA GLN A 105 2.08 -10.78 -11.90
C GLN A 105 1.06 -9.84 -11.26
N GLU A 106 1.17 -9.63 -9.94
CA GLU A 106 0.27 -8.80 -9.14
C GLU A 106 0.63 -7.31 -9.20
N GLN A 107 1.77 -6.94 -9.81
CA GLN A 107 2.14 -5.53 -9.93
C GLN A 107 1.13 -4.76 -10.80
N GLY A 108 0.62 -3.68 -10.27
CA GLY A 108 -0.35 -2.84 -10.96
C GLY A 108 -0.68 -1.57 -10.20
N VAL A 109 -1.60 -0.82 -10.76
CA VAL A 109 -2.13 0.40 -10.13
C VAL A 109 -2.85 0.05 -8.84
N ILE A 110 -2.59 0.80 -7.77
CA ILE A 110 -3.16 0.53 -6.43
C ILE A 110 -4.69 0.40 -6.43
N HIS A 111 -5.38 1.15 -7.28
CA HIS A 111 -6.84 1.11 -7.41
C HIS A 111 -7.38 -0.19 -8.00
N ILE A 112 -6.54 -1.00 -8.61
CA ILE A 112 -6.87 -2.34 -9.14
C ILE A 112 -6.35 -3.41 -8.20
N VAL A 113 -5.07 -3.31 -7.82
CA VAL A 113 -4.43 -4.28 -6.91
C VAL A 113 -5.17 -4.37 -5.58
N GLY A 114 -5.58 -3.22 -5.00
CA GLY A 114 -6.31 -3.18 -3.75
C GLY A 114 -7.57 -4.04 -3.75
N PRO A 115 -8.54 -3.81 -4.64
CA PRO A 115 -9.74 -4.64 -4.72
C PRO A 115 -9.48 -6.12 -5.03
N GLU A 116 -8.49 -6.44 -5.86
CA GLU A 116 -8.12 -7.82 -6.17
C GLU A 116 -7.56 -8.57 -4.96
N GLU A 117 -6.80 -7.88 -4.11
CA GLU A 117 -6.26 -8.43 -2.86
C GLU A 117 -7.27 -8.32 -1.67
N GLY A 118 -8.47 -7.82 -1.90
CA GLY A 118 -9.52 -7.72 -0.90
C GLY A 118 -9.48 -6.47 -0.03
N VAL A 119 -8.77 -5.42 -0.46
CA VAL A 119 -8.83 -4.09 0.18
C VAL A 119 -10.13 -3.42 -0.25
N THR A 120 -10.99 -3.10 0.70
CA THR A 120 -12.30 -2.48 0.45
C THR A 120 -12.48 -1.20 1.25
#